data_7081f45edc04bd7b801ac054476656f5
#
_entry.id   7081f45edc04bd7b801ac054476656f5
#
_cell.length_a   1.000
_cell.length_b   1.000
_cell.length_c   1.000
_cell.angle_alpha   90.00
_cell.angle_beta   90.00
_cell.angle_gamma   90.00
#
_symmetry.space_group_name_H-M   'P 1'
#
loop_
_entity.id
_entity.type
_entity.pdbx_description
1 polymer ?
#
loop_
_entity_poly.entity_id
_entity_poly.type
_entity_poly.pdbx_seq_one_letter_code
_entity_poly.pdbx_strand_id
1 'polypeptide(L)'
;MPEHGPHTVTVPGAVSGWKALHDQGANLKWSDAFTHAVAYAHGGVSVASSLAQELAEEQEHLAADPGLSSIFFVDGAPMREFDLVRQPALGATLQMIADDGPAALYGGDVGSRYAAGLAELGVPIDVADLAGHTAELGSPLRARYRDIDVLVHPPNSQGFVLLEALLATERLGIDPDPSGPDTGVLADVLRVAARDRDHHLADPDRMRVHASTLLDEGHIAGLCDEVRDGLPPAPAGPKRSGDTIALVTADIEGRAVSLIQSLYDGFGAGLLEPATGIVAQNRGACFTLDPASPNLLTAGARPAHTLMPVIIQRGGRFEAVAGTMGGSAQPQINAMTLIRAFDLGRSPAEAVAEPRWLVGGMSPEGEVPTAIAEADVPSEAVAALQGRGYQVDTVSERSGSVGHAHLIRRVSDGFEAGSDPRADGGARAS
;
A
#
# COMPACT_ATOMS: atom_id res chain seq x y z
N MET A 1 10.13 -6.69 -15.88
CA MET A 1 9.32 -7.81 -15.32
C MET A 1 7.97 -7.80 -16.01
N PRO A 2 7.28 -8.94 -16.18
CA PRO A 2 5.86 -8.94 -16.55
C PRO A 2 5.02 -8.28 -15.43
N GLU A 3 3.85 -7.80 -15.78
CA GLU A 3 2.91 -7.22 -14.79
C GLU A 3 2.08 -8.30 -14.10
N HIS A 4 1.62 -9.30 -14.85
CA HIS A 4 0.79 -10.40 -14.37
C HIS A 4 1.37 -11.77 -14.75
N GLY A 5 0.75 -12.82 -14.27
CA GLY A 5 1.05 -14.20 -14.60
C GLY A 5 2.06 -14.86 -13.65
N PRO A 6 2.42 -16.12 -13.94
CA PRO A 6 3.09 -17.00 -12.98
C PRO A 6 4.48 -16.53 -12.51
N HIS A 7 5.19 -15.76 -13.35
CA HIS A 7 6.53 -15.28 -13.02
C HIS A 7 6.56 -14.03 -12.13
N THR A 8 5.39 -13.53 -11.73
CA THR A 8 5.27 -12.38 -10.81
C THR A 8 4.92 -12.79 -9.37
N VAL A 9 4.57 -14.05 -9.16
CA VAL A 9 4.22 -14.58 -7.85
C VAL A 9 5.47 -14.74 -6.99
N THR A 10 5.39 -14.31 -5.73
CA THR A 10 6.38 -14.57 -4.70
C THR A 10 5.73 -15.28 -3.51
N VAL A 11 6.53 -15.76 -2.57
CA VAL A 11 6.02 -16.44 -1.37
C VAL A 11 5.05 -15.53 -0.60
N PRO A 12 3.80 -15.98 -0.31
CA PRO A 12 2.84 -15.17 0.43
C PRO A 12 3.22 -15.07 1.91
N GLY A 13 3.35 -13.85 2.42
CA GLY A 13 3.78 -13.59 3.80
C GLY A 13 2.66 -13.22 4.78
N ALA A 14 1.42 -13.04 4.32
CA ALA A 14 0.34 -12.48 5.13
C ALA A 14 0.06 -13.29 6.42
N VAL A 15 -0.06 -14.61 6.32
CA VAL A 15 -0.42 -15.47 7.46
C VAL A 15 0.68 -15.47 8.53
N SER A 16 1.96 -15.47 8.14
CA SER A 16 3.07 -15.35 9.09
C SER A 16 3.11 -13.96 9.75
N GLY A 17 2.80 -12.92 8.98
CA GLY A 17 2.67 -11.56 9.50
C GLY A 17 1.54 -11.42 10.52
N TRP A 18 0.36 -12.00 10.24
CA TRP A 18 -0.76 -12.02 11.20
C TRP A 18 -0.37 -12.71 12.51
N LYS A 19 0.35 -13.83 12.41
CA LYS A 19 0.81 -14.56 13.61
C LYS A 19 1.84 -13.75 14.40
N ALA A 20 2.80 -13.16 13.70
CA ALA A 20 3.80 -12.32 14.35
C ALA A 20 3.16 -11.13 15.09
N LEU A 21 2.15 -10.49 14.49
CA LEU A 21 1.39 -9.42 15.13
C LEU A 21 0.56 -9.94 16.31
N HIS A 22 -0.14 -11.05 16.15
CA HIS A 22 -0.92 -11.69 17.21
C HIS A 22 -0.07 -12.00 18.46
N ASP A 23 1.16 -12.48 18.26
CA ASP A 23 2.10 -12.82 19.32
C ASP A 23 2.65 -11.59 20.08
N GLN A 24 2.44 -10.38 19.58
CA GLN A 24 2.79 -9.15 20.29
C GLN A 24 1.80 -8.79 21.43
N GLY A 25 0.85 -9.65 21.73
CA GLY A 25 -0.02 -9.48 22.90
C GLY A 25 -1.50 -9.36 22.57
N ALA A 26 -1.96 -10.03 21.52
CA ALA A 26 -3.38 -10.15 21.25
C ALA A 26 -4.10 -10.90 22.37
N ASN A 27 -5.24 -10.39 22.80
CA ASN A 27 -6.08 -11.04 23.81
C ASN A 27 -7.03 -12.08 23.23
N LEU A 28 -7.37 -11.95 21.93
CA LEU A 28 -8.23 -12.87 21.20
C LEU A 28 -7.42 -14.15 20.89
N LYS A 29 -8.04 -15.32 21.02
CA LYS A 29 -7.40 -16.56 20.56
C LYS A 29 -7.19 -16.51 19.05
N TRP A 30 -6.11 -17.15 18.59
CA TRP A 30 -5.78 -17.21 17.18
C TRP A 30 -6.96 -17.69 16.32
N SER A 31 -7.55 -18.83 16.68
CA SER A 31 -8.69 -19.40 15.96
C SER A 31 -9.90 -18.47 15.88
N ASP A 32 -10.18 -17.73 16.96
CA ASP A 32 -11.34 -16.87 17.05
C ASP A 32 -11.25 -15.66 16.10
N ALA A 33 -10.02 -15.24 15.76
CA ALA A 33 -9.76 -14.16 14.80
C ALA A 33 -10.25 -14.50 13.38
N PHE A 34 -10.39 -15.76 13.04
CA PHE A 34 -10.86 -16.21 11.72
C PHE A 34 -12.36 -16.39 11.59
N THR A 35 -13.10 -16.36 12.71
CA THR A 35 -14.53 -16.70 12.75
C THR A 35 -15.36 -15.98 11.69
N HIS A 36 -15.20 -14.66 11.57
CA HIS A 36 -15.95 -13.87 10.60
C HIS A 36 -15.49 -14.12 9.16
N ALA A 37 -14.18 -14.24 8.94
CA ALA A 37 -13.63 -14.47 7.59
C ALA A 37 -14.11 -15.83 7.03
N VAL A 38 -14.09 -16.88 7.85
CA VAL A 38 -14.61 -18.21 7.50
C VAL A 38 -16.11 -18.15 7.23
N ALA A 39 -16.88 -17.46 8.09
CA ALA A 39 -18.32 -17.31 7.90
C ALA A 39 -18.65 -16.56 6.60
N TYR A 40 -17.94 -15.50 6.28
CA TYR A 40 -18.13 -14.74 5.04
C TYR A 40 -17.72 -15.53 3.80
N ALA A 41 -16.62 -16.28 3.85
CA ALA A 41 -16.19 -17.11 2.73
C ALA A 41 -17.22 -18.20 2.36
N HIS A 42 -17.83 -18.83 3.36
CA HIS A 42 -18.88 -19.83 3.13
C HIS A 42 -20.27 -19.24 2.86
N GLY A 43 -20.67 -18.25 3.67
CA GLY A 43 -21.99 -17.62 3.57
C GLY A 43 -22.13 -16.68 2.39
N GLY A 44 -21.04 -16.09 1.99
CA GLY A 44 -20.93 -15.06 0.96
C GLY A 44 -20.98 -13.64 1.52
N VAL A 45 -20.44 -12.73 0.74
CA VAL A 45 -20.49 -11.28 0.95
C VAL A 45 -21.05 -10.60 -0.28
N SER A 46 -21.75 -9.50 -0.07
CA SER A 46 -22.25 -8.68 -1.17
C SER A 46 -21.06 -8.02 -1.89
N VAL A 47 -21.06 -8.07 -3.22
CA VAL A 47 -20.10 -7.35 -4.05
C VAL A 47 -20.30 -5.86 -3.82
N ALA A 48 -19.24 -5.18 -3.40
CA ALA A 48 -19.21 -3.73 -3.19
C ALA A 48 -19.07 -2.99 -4.53
N SER A 49 -19.34 -1.68 -4.53
CA SER A 49 -19.32 -0.86 -5.75
C SER A 49 -17.94 -0.85 -6.40
N SER A 50 -16.87 -0.69 -5.60
CA SER A 50 -15.48 -0.70 -6.12
C SER A 50 -15.11 -2.04 -6.74
N LEU A 51 -15.47 -3.17 -6.08
CA LEU A 51 -15.21 -4.50 -6.64
C LEU A 51 -15.98 -4.72 -7.96
N ALA A 52 -17.25 -4.29 -8.03
CA ALA A 52 -18.04 -4.43 -9.26
C ALA A 52 -17.42 -3.61 -10.42
N GLN A 53 -16.92 -2.42 -10.14
CA GLN A 53 -16.23 -1.58 -11.12
C GLN A 53 -14.95 -2.27 -11.62
N GLU A 54 -14.12 -2.75 -10.73
CA GLU A 54 -12.85 -3.39 -11.07
C GLU A 54 -13.05 -4.70 -11.84
N LEU A 55 -14.06 -5.51 -11.45
CA LEU A 55 -14.45 -6.71 -12.20
C LEU A 55 -14.87 -6.39 -13.65
N ALA A 56 -15.50 -5.24 -13.88
CA ALA A 56 -15.90 -4.81 -15.22
C ALA A 56 -14.71 -4.27 -16.03
N GLU A 57 -13.79 -3.54 -15.39
CA GLU A 57 -12.59 -2.97 -16.02
C GLU A 57 -11.59 -4.07 -16.42
N GLU A 58 -11.40 -5.10 -15.56
CA GLU A 58 -10.46 -6.20 -15.74
C GLU A 58 -11.11 -7.47 -16.34
N GLN A 59 -12.32 -7.35 -16.90
CA GLN A 59 -13.13 -8.48 -17.34
C GLN A 59 -12.39 -9.49 -18.23
N GLU A 60 -11.64 -9.00 -19.24
CA GLU A 60 -10.94 -9.86 -20.20
C GLU A 60 -9.83 -10.66 -19.51
N HIS A 61 -9.09 -10.01 -18.64
CA HIS A 61 -7.98 -10.60 -17.89
C HIS A 61 -8.49 -11.66 -16.90
N LEU A 62 -9.52 -11.33 -16.13
CA LEU A 62 -10.08 -12.22 -15.10
C LEU A 62 -10.83 -13.42 -15.68
N ALA A 63 -11.49 -13.24 -16.83
CA ALA A 63 -12.16 -14.33 -17.52
C ALA A 63 -11.20 -15.38 -18.11
N ALA A 64 -9.93 -15.02 -18.31
CA ALA A 64 -8.92 -15.93 -18.84
C ALA A 64 -8.47 -16.98 -17.81
N ASP A 65 -8.58 -16.69 -16.51
CA ASP A 65 -8.30 -17.67 -15.43
C ASP A 65 -9.56 -18.40 -15.01
N PRO A 66 -9.63 -19.75 -15.16
CA PRO A 66 -10.82 -20.51 -14.81
C PRO A 66 -11.21 -20.42 -13.32
N GLY A 67 -10.22 -20.26 -12.43
CA GLY A 67 -10.42 -20.13 -11.00
C GLY A 67 -11.13 -18.81 -10.66
N LEU A 68 -10.58 -17.68 -11.11
CA LEU A 68 -11.19 -16.36 -10.93
C LEU A 68 -12.56 -16.27 -11.60
N SER A 69 -12.67 -16.78 -12.84
CA SER A 69 -13.94 -16.81 -13.56
C SER A 69 -15.02 -17.58 -12.81
N SER A 70 -14.68 -18.71 -12.17
CA SER A 70 -15.63 -19.51 -11.39
C SER A 70 -16.18 -18.80 -10.14
N ILE A 71 -15.48 -17.80 -9.63
CA ILE A 71 -15.85 -17.08 -8.41
C ILE A 71 -16.54 -15.77 -8.72
N PHE A 72 -16.02 -15.00 -9.69
CA PHE A 72 -16.42 -13.62 -9.92
C PHE A 72 -17.32 -13.43 -11.15
N PHE A 73 -17.66 -14.50 -11.87
CA PHE A 73 -18.52 -14.43 -13.05
C PHE A 73 -19.77 -15.32 -12.90
N VAL A 74 -20.89 -14.83 -13.42
CA VAL A 74 -22.16 -15.56 -13.51
C VAL A 74 -22.60 -15.56 -14.97
N ASP A 75 -22.82 -16.74 -15.53
CA ASP A 75 -23.22 -16.92 -16.95
C ASP A 75 -22.27 -16.20 -17.94
N GLY A 76 -20.98 -16.15 -17.61
CA GLY A 76 -19.94 -15.54 -18.45
C GLY A 76 -19.85 -14.01 -18.35
N ALA A 77 -20.60 -13.37 -17.46
CA ALA A 77 -20.54 -11.94 -17.17
C ALA A 77 -19.96 -11.69 -15.76
N PRO A 78 -19.20 -10.60 -15.55
CA PRO A 78 -18.70 -10.24 -14.23
C PRO A 78 -19.86 -9.96 -13.27
N MET A 79 -19.66 -10.31 -12.00
CA MET A 79 -20.61 -9.99 -10.94
C MET A 79 -20.81 -8.49 -10.83
N ARG A 80 -22.00 -8.08 -10.44
CA ARG A 80 -22.42 -6.69 -10.25
C ARG A 80 -22.52 -6.36 -8.78
N GLU A 81 -22.57 -5.08 -8.48
CA GLU A 81 -22.87 -4.60 -7.14
C GLU A 81 -24.13 -5.31 -6.57
N PHE A 82 -24.02 -5.73 -5.31
CA PHE A 82 -25.00 -6.50 -4.55
C PHE A 82 -25.12 -7.99 -4.92
N ASP A 83 -24.47 -8.49 -5.97
CA ASP A 83 -24.36 -9.94 -6.16
C ASP A 83 -23.62 -10.57 -4.96
N LEU A 84 -23.81 -11.86 -4.75
CA LEU A 84 -23.27 -12.56 -3.59
C LEU A 84 -22.06 -13.43 -3.99
N VAL A 85 -20.85 -12.96 -3.69
CA VAL A 85 -19.63 -13.73 -3.93
C VAL A 85 -19.39 -14.72 -2.78
N ARG A 86 -19.12 -15.99 -3.11
CA ARG A 86 -18.77 -17.05 -2.17
C ARG A 86 -17.46 -17.70 -2.56
N GLN A 87 -16.64 -18.01 -1.55
CA GLN A 87 -15.32 -18.63 -1.72
C GLN A 87 -15.14 -19.82 -0.77
N PRO A 88 -15.89 -20.92 -0.98
CA PRO A 88 -15.90 -22.04 -0.03
C PRO A 88 -14.52 -22.72 0.12
N ALA A 89 -13.72 -22.80 -0.94
CA ALA A 89 -12.35 -23.31 -0.86
C ALA A 89 -11.47 -22.44 0.04
N LEU A 90 -11.57 -21.11 -0.10
CA LEU A 90 -10.88 -20.16 0.79
C LEU A 90 -11.39 -20.30 2.24
N GLY A 91 -12.70 -20.49 2.43
CA GLY A 91 -13.28 -20.75 3.76
C GLY A 91 -12.68 -21.97 4.44
N ALA A 92 -12.54 -23.08 3.71
CA ALA A 92 -11.89 -24.28 4.22
C ALA A 92 -10.41 -24.06 4.53
N THR A 93 -9.70 -23.34 3.68
CA THR A 93 -8.29 -22.96 3.89
C THR A 93 -8.13 -22.11 5.14
N LEU A 94 -8.95 -21.07 5.33
CA LEU A 94 -8.93 -20.21 6.51
C LEU A 94 -9.25 -20.98 7.79
N GLN A 95 -10.18 -21.96 7.73
CA GLN A 95 -10.47 -22.83 8.86
C GLN A 95 -9.27 -23.69 9.25
N MET A 96 -8.57 -24.30 8.29
CA MET A 96 -7.35 -25.08 8.56
C MET A 96 -6.26 -24.20 9.17
N ILE A 97 -6.08 -22.95 8.68
CA ILE A 97 -5.13 -22.01 9.26
C ILE A 97 -5.54 -21.58 10.68
N ALA A 98 -6.84 -21.45 10.95
CA ALA A 98 -7.37 -21.16 12.27
C ALA A 98 -7.08 -22.30 13.27
N ASP A 99 -7.24 -23.55 12.86
CA ASP A 99 -7.10 -24.73 13.69
C ASP A 99 -5.63 -25.11 13.91
N ASP A 100 -4.81 -25.11 12.85
CA ASP A 100 -3.43 -25.63 12.86
C ASP A 100 -2.36 -24.51 12.91
N GLY A 101 -2.79 -23.25 12.85
CA GLY A 101 -1.88 -22.10 12.83
C GLY A 101 -1.19 -21.90 11.47
N PRO A 102 -0.19 -20.99 11.41
CA PRO A 102 0.55 -20.71 10.17
C PRO A 102 1.23 -21.91 9.54
N ALA A 103 1.57 -22.92 10.35
CA ALA A 103 2.19 -24.16 9.86
C ALA A 103 1.32 -24.87 8.80
N ALA A 104 0.01 -24.68 8.83
CA ALA A 104 -0.88 -25.21 7.79
C ALA A 104 -0.47 -24.75 6.38
N LEU A 105 -0.10 -23.48 6.22
CA LEU A 105 0.35 -22.90 4.96
C LEU A 105 1.86 -23.09 4.76
N TYR A 106 2.66 -22.92 5.78
CA TYR A 106 4.12 -22.95 5.67
C TYR A 106 4.67 -24.35 5.98
N GLY A 107 4.47 -25.27 5.03
CA GLY A 107 4.93 -26.67 5.10
C GLY A 107 3.88 -27.71 5.45
N GLY A 108 2.65 -27.30 5.77
CA GLY A 108 1.53 -28.22 6.06
C GLY A 108 0.65 -28.54 4.84
N ASP A 109 -0.55 -29.04 5.11
CA ASP A 109 -1.49 -29.54 4.09
C ASP A 109 -1.98 -28.42 3.15
N VAL A 110 -2.25 -27.23 3.66
CA VAL A 110 -2.64 -26.06 2.83
C VAL A 110 -1.48 -25.70 1.90
N GLY A 111 -0.25 -25.60 2.45
CA GLY A 111 0.94 -25.28 1.66
C GLY A 111 1.23 -26.30 0.58
N SER A 112 1.06 -27.59 0.89
CA SER A 112 1.26 -28.68 -0.07
C SER A 112 0.28 -28.60 -1.24
N ARG A 113 -1.01 -28.35 -0.97
CA ARG A 113 -2.05 -28.17 -2.00
C ARG A 113 -1.79 -26.91 -2.82
N TYR A 114 -1.51 -25.80 -2.14
CA TYR A 114 -1.24 -24.52 -2.80
C TYR A 114 -0.02 -24.60 -3.73
N ALA A 115 1.10 -25.17 -3.29
CA ALA A 115 2.28 -25.36 -4.13
C ALA A 115 2.02 -26.28 -5.32
N ALA A 116 1.26 -27.38 -5.11
CA ALA A 116 0.90 -28.28 -6.21
C ALA A 116 0.03 -27.59 -7.27
N GLY A 117 -1.00 -26.84 -6.85
CA GLY A 117 -1.85 -26.09 -7.76
C GLY A 117 -1.12 -24.94 -8.45
N LEU A 118 -0.22 -24.22 -7.73
CA LEU A 118 0.64 -23.21 -8.33
C LEU A 118 1.54 -23.78 -9.42
N ALA A 119 2.09 -24.98 -9.22
CA ALA A 119 2.90 -25.66 -10.25
C ALA A 119 2.09 -25.97 -11.52
N GLU A 120 0.80 -26.37 -11.39
CA GLU A 120 -0.11 -26.56 -12.53
C GLU A 120 -0.41 -25.24 -13.26
N LEU A 121 -0.41 -24.10 -12.54
CA LEU A 121 -0.54 -22.76 -13.08
C LEU A 121 0.78 -22.18 -13.63
N GLY A 122 1.88 -22.94 -13.59
CA GLY A 122 3.20 -22.54 -14.09
C GLY A 122 3.99 -21.63 -13.15
N VAL A 123 3.59 -21.50 -11.89
CA VAL A 123 4.30 -20.70 -10.87
C VAL A 123 5.44 -21.51 -10.27
N PRO A 124 6.68 -21.02 -10.28
CA PRO A 124 7.86 -21.76 -9.81
C PRO A 124 8.07 -21.66 -8.29
N ILE A 125 7.03 -21.87 -7.50
CA ILE A 125 7.08 -21.92 -6.03
C ILE A 125 6.75 -23.33 -5.57
N ASP A 126 7.61 -23.90 -4.72
CA ASP A 126 7.41 -25.23 -4.16
C ASP A 126 7.12 -25.19 -2.64
N VAL A 127 6.90 -26.37 -2.05
CA VAL A 127 6.62 -26.50 -0.60
C VAL A 127 7.81 -26.06 0.25
N ALA A 128 9.04 -26.22 -0.27
CA ALA A 128 10.24 -25.82 0.47
C ALA A 128 10.38 -24.29 0.54
N ASP A 129 10.00 -23.58 -0.53
CA ASP A 129 9.93 -22.12 -0.54
C ASP A 129 8.94 -21.62 0.50
N LEU A 130 7.74 -22.21 0.58
CA LEU A 130 6.74 -21.87 1.59
C LEU A 130 7.26 -22.17 3.01
N ALA A 131 7.82 -23.35 3.22
CA ALA A 131 8.32 -23.78 4.53
C ALA A 131 9.52 -22.93 5.01
N GLY A 132 10.29 -22.39 4.09
CA GLY A 132 11.42 -21.51 4.38
C GLY A 132 11.00 -20.08 4.80
N HIS A 133 9.74 -19.71 4.62
CA HIS A 133 9.28 -18.35 4.93
C HIS A 133 9.04 -18.13 6.42
N THR A 134 9.53 -16.99 6.91
CA THR A 134 9.28 -16.50 8.27
C THR A 134 9.01 -15.01 8.26
N ALA A 135 8.11 -14.55 9.14
CA ALA A 135 7.92 -13.13 9.37
C ALA A 135 9.13 -12.54 10.11
N GLU A 136 9.55 -11.36 9.71
CA GLU A 136 10.63 -10.62 10.36
C GLU A 136 10.07 -9.54 11.29
N LEU A 137 10.60 -9.44 12.48
CA LEU A 137 10.36 -8.34 13.40
C LEU A 137 11.55 -7.38 13.35
N GLY A 138 11.28 -6.10 13.12
CA GLY A 138 12.31 -5.09 13.02
C GLY A 138 11.93 -3.79 13.72
N SER A 139 12.93 -2.94 13.95
CA SER A 139 12.71 -1.58 14.44
C SER A 139 12.24 -0.68 13.30
N PRO A 140 11.25 0.20 13.53
CA PRO A 140 10.82 1.14 12.51
C PRO A 140 11.91 2.17 12.20
N LEU A 141 11.91 2.70 10.97
CA LEU A 141 12.55 3.97 10.68
C LEU A 141 11.75 5.09 11.35
N ARG A 142 12.45 6.12 11.80
CA ARG A 142 11.85 7.24 12.52
C ARG A 142 12.47 8.56 12.08
N ALA A 143 11.61 9.56 11.89
CA ALA A 143 12.04 10.93 11.73
C ALA A 143 11.16 11.87 12.57
N ARG A 144 11.76 12.99 12.99
CA ARG A 144 11.05 14.07 13.63
C ARG A 144 10.53 15.03 12.57
N TYR A 145 9.23 15.28 12.58
CA TYR A 145 8.57 16.30 11.76
C TYR A 145 7.81 17.23 12.67
N ARG A 146 8.15 18.52 12.68
CA ARG A 146 7.62 19.50 13.64
C ARG A 146 7.77 18.99 15.09
N ASP A 147 6.67 18.77 15.77
CA ASP A 147 6.60 18.30 17.16
C ASP A 147 6.19 16.83 17.29
N ILE A 148 6.06 16.11 16.17
CA ILE A 148 5.71 14.68 16.12
C ILE A 148 6.87 13.83 15.62
N ASP A 149 6.90 12.58 16.03
CA ASP A 149 7.77 11.55 15.51
C ASP A 149 6.95 10.63 14.60
N VAL A 150 7.37 10.51 13.34
CA VAL A 150 6.74 9.64 12.35
C VAL A 150 7.56 8.36 12.24
N LEU A 151 6.91 7.21 12.47
CA LEU A 151 7.50 5.89 12.43
C LEU A 151 6.90 5.11 11.27
N VAL A 152 7.77 4.50 10.45
CA VAL A 152 7.39 3.74 9.26
C VAL A 152 8.14 2.42 9.19
N HIS A 153 7.62 1.48 8.41
CA HIS A 153 8.32 0.22 8.15
C HIS A 153 9.64 0.49 7.37
N PRO A 154 10.76 -0.18 7.76
CA PRO A 154 12.03 -0.05 7.04
C PRO A 154 11.98 -0.74 5.67
N PRO A 155 13.01 -0.62 4.80
CA PRO A 155 13.15 -1.45 3.61
C PRO A 155 13.05 -2.96 3.93
N ASN A 156 12.52 -3.72 3.03
CA ASN A 156 12.21 -3.47 1.61
C ASN A 156 10.94 -2.65 1.34
N SER A 157 10.32 -2.04 2.37
CA SER A 157 9.21 -1.10 2.21
C SER A 157 9.69 0.32 1.93
N GLN A 158 8.84 1.10 1.26
CA GLN A 158 9.13 2.49 0.84
C GLN A 158 8.94 3.56 1.93
N GLY A 159 8.85 3.18 3.20
CA GLY A 159 8.51 4.11 4.29
C GLY A 159 9.41 5.34 4.39
N PHE A 160 10.72 5.20 4.08
CA PHE A 160 11.66 6.31 4.13
C PHE A 160 11.28 7.48 3.19
N VAL A 161 10.61 7.22 2.08
CA VAL A 161 10.14 8.24 1.12
C VAL A 161 9.19 9.25 1.77
N LEU A 162 8.30 8.79 2.65
CA LEU A 162 7.46 9.69 3.45
C LEU A 162 8.31 10.56 4.38
N LEU A 163 9.29 9.95 5.04
CA LEU A 163 10.14 10.68 5.99
C LEU A 163 10.99 11.72 5.27
N GLU A 164 11.60 11.40 4.13
CA GLU A 164 12.31 12.36 3.28
C GLU A 164 11.41 13.52 2.87
N ALA A 165 10.20 13.22 2.38
CA ALA A 165 9.25 14.25 1.95
C ALA A 165 8.88 15.21 3.07
N LEU A 166 8.58 14.70 4.27
CA LEU A 166 8.25 15.53 5.43
C LEU A 166 9.45 16.37 5.89
N LEU A 167 10.64 15.77 5.99
CA LEU A 167 11.87 16.48 6.38
C LEU A 167 12.24 17.57 5.36
N ALA A 168 12.14 17.29 4.06
CA ALA A 168 12.43 18.27 3.01
C ALA A 168 11.41 19.41 3.02
N THR A 169 10.10 19.12 3.21
CA THR A 169 9.05 20.11 3.33
C THR A 169 9.32 21.08 4.50
N GLU A 170 9.68 20.53 5.67
CA GLU A 170 10.05 21.35 6.84
C GLU A 170 11.28 22.20 6.58
N ARG A 171 12.34 21.61 6.00
CA ARG A 171 13.61 22.30 5.72
C ARG A 171 13.47 23.40 4.66
N LEU A 172 12.63 23.21 3.66
CA LEU A 172 12.34 24.23 2.64
C LEU A 172 11.58 25.43 3.23
N GLY A 173 10.83 25.22 4.32
CA GLY A 173 10.05 26.27 4.97
C GLY A 173 8.86 26.75 4.11
N ILE A 174 8.36 25.89 3.22
CA ILE A 174 7.20 26.19 2.36
C ILE A 174 5.90 26.10 3.15
N ASP A 175 4.85 26.72 2.63
CA ASP A 175 3.48 26.43 3.08
C ASP A 175 3.16 24.98 2.72
N PRO A 176 2.96 24.08 3.70
CA PRO A 176 2.78 22.68 3.42
C PRO A 176 1.37 22.32 2.93
N ASP A 177 0.42 23.28 2.90
CA ASP A 177 -0.95 23.00 2.46
C ASP A 177 -0.97 22.40 1.05
N PRO A 178 -1.44 21.14 0.87
CA PRO A 178 -1.52 20.53 -0.45
C PRO A 178 -2.50 21.23 -1.40
N SER A 179 -3.29 22.16 -0.88
CA SER A 179 -4.23 22.98 -1.65
C SER A 179 -3.78 24.44 -1.78
N GLY A 180 -2.60 24.77 -1.27
CA GLY A 180 -2.07 26.13 -1.16
C GLY A 180 -1.16 26.55 -2.31
N PRO A 181 -0.55 27.73 -2.21
CA PRO A 181 0.28 28.31 -3.27
C PRO A 181 1.57 27.54 -3.54
N ASP A 182 2.11 26.83 -2.53
CA ASP A 182 3.36 26.07 -2.65
C ASP A 182 3.16 24.61 -3.08
N THR A 183 1.93 24.24 -3.50
CA THR A 183 1.58 22.89 -3.98
C THR A 183 2.57 22.37 -5.03
N GLY A 184 3.01 23.22 -5.96
CA GLY A 184 3.97 22.82 -6.98
C GLY A 184 5.35 22.47 -6.41
N VAL A 185 5.78 23.17 -5.35
CA VAL A 185 7.06 22.87 -4.65
C VAL A 185 6.91 21.56 -3.85
N LEU A 186 5.78 21.36 -3.18
CA LEU A 186 5.48 20.10 -2.48
C LEU A 186 5.47 18.93 -3.48
N ALA A 187 4.93 19.12 -4.68
CA ALA A 187 4.94 18.11 -5.74
C ALA A 187 6.38 17.74 -6.15
N ASP A 188 7.27 18.71 -6.27
CA ASP A 188 8.68 18.45 -6.57
C ASP A 188 9.38 17.71 -5.43
N VAL A 189 9.09 18.03 -4.17
CA VAL A 189 9.59 17.30 -2.99
C VAL A 189 9.16 15.83 -3.08
N LEU A 190 7.88 15.57 -3.35
CA LEU A 190 7.36 14.20 -3.47
C LEU A 190 7.98 13.45 -4.64
N ARG A 191 8.25 14.13 -5.75
CA ARG A 191 8.88 13.55 -6.94
C ARG A 191 10.34 13.20 -6.69
N VAL A 192 11.11 14.05 -6.01
CA VAL A 192 12.52 13.77 -5.74
C VAL A 192 12.67 12.63 -4.74
N ALA A 193 11.83 12.55 -3.72
CA ALA A 193 11.79 11.43 -2.78
C ALA A 193 11.37 10.11 -3.46
N ALA A 194 10.41 10.16 -4.39
CA ALA A 194 10.05 8.99 -5.19
C ALA A 194 11.19 8.50 -6.10
N ARG A 195 11.99 9.42 -6.67
CA ARG A 195 13.19 9.06 -7.43
C ARG A 195 14.23 8.37 -6.56
N ASP A 196 14.42 8.81 -5.33
CA ASP A 196 15.32 8.17 -4.37
C ASP A 196 14.87 6.75 -4.04
N ARG A 197 13.57 6.53 -3.87
CA ARG A 197 13.01 5.19 -3.79
C ARG A 197 13.46 4.32 -4.97
N ASP A 198 13.26 4.80 -6.18
CA ASP A 198 13.54 4.02 -7.40
C ASP A 198 15.03 3.69 -7.56
N HIS A 199 15.91 4.53 -7.00
CA HIS A 199 17.36 4.30 -7.00
C HIS A 199 17.86 3.37 -5.88
N HIS A 200 17.22 3.41 -4.72
CA HIS A 200 17.80 2.82 -3.51
C HIS A 200 16.99 1.63 -2.96
N LEU A 201 15.65 1.62 -3.15
CA LEU A 201 14.79 0.62 -2.53
C LEU A 201 15.00 -0.77 -3.11
N ALA A 202 15.36 -1.70 -2.24
CA ALA A 202 15.54 -3.12 -2.54
C ALA A 202 15.41 -3.95 -1.26
N ASP A 203 15.68 -5.24 -1.36
CA ASP A 203 15.98 -6.08 -0.21
C ASP A 203 17.05 -5.40 0.66
N PRO A 204 16.86 -5.27 1.99
CA PRO A 204 17.83 -4.62 2.89
C PRO A 204 19.26 -5.14 2.74
N ASP A 205 19.43 -6.45 2.52
CA ASP A 205 20.73 -7.09 2.34
C ASP A 205 21.42 -6.71 1.01
N ARG A 206 20.70 -6.06 0.11
CA ARG A 206 21.16 -5.68 -1.24
C ARG A 206 21.19 -4.17 -1.46
N MET A 207 20.60 -3.39 -0.56
CA MET A 207 20.68 -1.94 -0.63
C MET A 207 22.14 -1.47 -0.56
N ARG A 208 22.48 -0.50 -1.39
CA ARG A 208 23.85 0.07 -1.43
C ARG A 208 24.12 1.07 -0.32
N VAL A 209 23.06 1.63 0.24
CA VAL A 209 23.11 2.58 1.36
C VAL A 209 22.09 2.12 2.41
N HIS A 210 22.42 2.34 3.66
CA HIS A 210 21.47 2.07 4.74
C HIS A 210 20.36 3.13 4.72
N ALA A 211 19.10 2.72 4.90
CA ALA A 211 17.96 3.63 4.79
C ALA A 211 18.01 4.85 5.72
N SER A 212 18.66 4.72 6.89
CA SER A 212 18.85 5.87 7.77
C SER A 212 19.75 6.97 7.19
N THR A 213 20.67 6.62 6.30
CA THR A 213 21.55 7.62 5.63
C THR A 213 20.77 8.53 4.68
N LEU A 214 19.65 8.01 4.13
CA LEU A 214 18.73 8.78 3.30
C LEU A 214 17.93 9.82 4.11
N LEU A 215 17.96 9.71 5.44
CA LEU A 215 17.32 10.66 6.37
C LEU A 215 18.32 11.61 7.04
N ASP A 216 19.60 11.51 6.72
CA ASP A 216 20.64 12.38 7.28
C ASP A 216 20.48 13.81 6.76
N GLU A 217 20.89 14.78 7.60
CA GLU A 217 20.76 16.21 7.28
C GLU A 217 21.39 16.58 5.93
N GLY A 218 22.56 16.02 5.60
CA GLY A 218 23.26 16.28 4.35
C GLY A 218 22.48 15.77 3.13
N HIS A 219 21.89 14.59 3.23
CA HIS A 219 21.06 14.03 2.16
C HIS A 219 19.80 14.89 1.92
N ILE A 220 19.06 15.20 3.00
CA ILE A 220 17.86 16.05 2.91
C ILE A 220 18.19 17.45 2.38
N ALA A 221 19.36 18.02 2.75
CA ALA A 221 19.80 19.29 2.20
C ALA A 221 19.99 19.20 0.68
N GLY A 222 20.62 18.14 0.19
CA GLY A 222 20.80 17.88 -1.25
C GLY A 222 19.47 17.81 -1.99
N LEU A 223 18.49 17.07 -1.47
CA LEU A 223 17.14 17.02 -2.05
C LEU A 223 16.49 18.41 -2.12
N CYS A 224 16.63 19.21 -1.06
CA CYS A 224 16.09 20.57 -1.05
C CYS A 224 16.77 21.49 -2.07
N ASP A 225 18.07 21.36 -2.27
CA ASP A 225 18.80 22.13 -3.27
C ASP A 225 18.36 21.78 -4.68
N GLU A 226 18.18 20.49 -4.99
CA GLU A 226 17.60 20.06 -6.26
C GLU A 226 16.21 20.65 -6.51
N VAL A 227 15.33 20.65 -5.51
CA VAL A 227 13.98 21.24 -5.61
C VAL A 227 14.07 22.76 -5.90
N ARG A 228 15.02 23.48 -5.30
CA ARG A 228 15.23 24.92 -5.54
C ARG A 228 15.78 25.21 -6.92
N ASP A 229 16.68 24.37 -7.41
CA ASP A 229 17.33 24.54 -8.72
C ASP A 229 16.38 24.15 -9.89
N GLY A 230 15.30 23.50 -9.59
CA GLY A 230 14.33 22.97 -10.56
C GLY A 230 14.71 21.57 -11.05
N LEU A 231 13.77 20.66 -10.95
CA LEU A 231 13.99 19.26 -11.33
C LEU A 231 13.97 19.10 -12.85
N PRO A 232 14.92 18.36 -13.42
CA PRO A 232 14.83 17.98 -14.83
C PRO A 232 13.60 17.04 -15.05
N PRO A 233 13.07 16.96 -16.28
CA PRO A 233 12.15 15.90 -16.62
C PRO A 233 12.76 14.54 -16.23
N ALA A 234 12.09 13.76 -15.44
CA ALA A 234 12.55 12.43 -15.08
C ALA A 234 11.66 11.40 -15.77
N PRO A 235 12.22 10.28 -16.30
CA PRO A 235 11.39 9.19 -16.78
C PRO A 235 10.48 8.70 -15.65
N ALA A 236 9.22 8.50 -15.97
CA ALA A 236 8.26 7.94 -15.04
C ALA A 236 8.63 6.50 -14.71
N GLY A 237 8.59 6.18 -13.42
CA GLY A 237 8.35 4.81 -13.05
C GLY A 237 6.93 4.39 -13.53
N PRO A 238 6.70 3.10 -13.76
CA PRO A 238 5.41 2.64 -14.28
C PRO A 238 4.28 3.10 -13.36
N LYS A 239 3.20 3.65 -13.95
CA LYS A 239 1.92 3.82 -13.26
C LYS A 239 1.48 2.43 -12.80
N ARG A 240 1.40 2.22 -11.51
CA ARG A 240 0.84 0.98 -10.96
C ARG A 240 -0.24 1.39 -9.97
N SER A 241 -1.49 1.15 -10.35
CA SER A 241 -2.58 1.10 -9.39
C SER A 241 -2.30 -0.10 -8.49
N GLY A 242 -2.44 0.03 -7.19
CA GLY A 242 -2.31 -1.10 -6.29
C GLY A 242 -3.66 -1.40 -5.70
N ASP A 243 -4.06 -2.66 -5.65
CA ASP A 243 -5.18 -3.10 -4.83
C ASP A 243 -4.66 -3.51 -3.45
N THR A 244 -5.02 -2.72 -2.46
CA THR A 244 -4.47 -2.82 -1.12
C THR A 244 -5.55 -2.50 -0.10
N ILE A 245 -5.62 -3.24 0.98
CA ILE A 245 -6.39 -2.84 2.15
C ILE A 245 -5.47 -2.24 3.21
N ALA A 246 -5.96 -1.18 3.86
CA ALA A 246 -5.37 -0.61 5.06
C ALA A 246 -6.36 -0.74 6.21
N LEU A 247 -5.88 -1.21 7.36
CA LEU A 247 -6.64 -1.28 8.59
C LEU A 247 -5.84 -0.61 9.70
N VAL A 248 -6.46 0.34 10.39
CA VAL A 248 -5.87 1.02 11.54
C VAL A 248 -6.73 0.86 12.77
N THR A 249 -6.12 0.57 13.91
CA THR A 249 -6.82 0.44 15.20
C THR A 249 -6.04 1.13 16.31
N ALA A 250 -6.75 1.62 17.31
CA ALA A 250 -6.15 2.13 18.54
C ALA A 250 -7.07 1.85 19.73
N ASP A 251 -6.48 1.68 20.93
CA ASP A 251 -7.23 1.49 22.16
C ASP A 251 -6.78 2.47 23.27
N ILE A 252 -7.58 2.53 24.34
CA ILE A 252 -7.33 3.43 25.46
C ILE A 252 -6.09 3.05 26.29
N GLU A 253 -5.57 1.84 26.12
CA GLU A 253 -4.34 1.39 26.76
C GLU A 253 -3.09 1.86 26.02
N GLY A 254 -3.28 2.50 24.87
CA GLY A 254 -2.22 3.07 24.03
C GLY A 254 -1.63 2.09 23.02
N ARG A 255 -2.28 0.94 22.80
CA ARG A 255 -1.93 0.03 21.72
C ARG A 255 -2.50 0.56 20.41
N ALA A 256 -1.72 0.51 19.36
CA ALA A 256 -2.17 0.86 18.03
C ALA A 256 -1.58 -0.08 16.99
N VAL A 257 -2.35 -0.36 15.95
CA VAL A 257 -1.92 -1.20 14.83
C VAL A 257 -2.23 -0.47 13.53
N SER A 258 -1.24 -0.42 12.64
CA SER A 258 -1.44 -0.17 11.21
C SER A 258 -1.08 -1.44 10.47
N LEU A 259 -2.08 -2.06 9.83
CA LEU A 259 -1.91 -3.26 9.03
C LEU A 259 -2.24 -2.94 7.58
N ILE A 260 -1.28 -3.21 6.70
CA ILE A 260 -1.45 -3.06 5.26
C ILE A 260 -1.26 -4.42 4.61
N GLN A 261 -2.24 -4.84 3.81
CA GLN A 261 -2.22 -6.12 3.09
C GLN A 261 -2.63 -5.91 1.64
N SER A 262 -1.95 -6.61 0.72
CA SER A 262 -2.14 -6.39 -0.71
C SER A 262 -1.82 -7.64 -1.53
N LEU A 263 -2.52 -7.80 -2.63
CA LEU A 263 -2.10 -8.66 -3.74
C LEU A 263 -1.10 -7.97 -4.67
N TYR A 264 -0.87 -6.69 -4.48
CA TYR A 264 -0.12 -5.69 -5.22
C TYR A 264 -0.97 -5.01 -6.29
N ASP A 265 -1.14 -5.54 -7.49
CA ASP A 265 -2.13 -5.04 -8.46
C ASP A 265 -3.51 -5.68 -8.23
N GLY A 266 -4.56 -5.13 -8.81
CA GLY A 266 -5.89 -5.73 -8.76
C GLY A 266 -5.88 -7.20 -9.16
N PHE A 267 -6.47 -8.07 -8.37
CA PHE A 267 -6.46 -9.52 -8.52
C PHE A 267 -5.05 -10.16 -8.64
N GLY A 268 -3.98 -9.46 -8.24
CA GLY A 268 -2.62 -9.95 -8.14
C GLY A 268 -2.06 -10.45 -9.47
N ALA A 269 -1.61 -11.69 -9.50
CA ALA A 269 -1.07 -12.32 -10.71
C ALA A 269 -2.13 -12.67 -11.76
N GLY A 270 -3.41 -12.43 -11.48
CA GLY A 270 -4.53 -12.89 -12.32
C GLY A 270 -4.70 -14.41 -12.26
N LEU A 271 -4.28 -15.06 -11.18
CA LEU A 271 -4.29 -16.50 -11.00
C LEU A 271 -4.93 -16.85 -9.65
N LEU A 272 -5.90 -17.76 -9.67
CA LEU A 272 -6.48 -18.35 -8.46
C LEU A 272 -6.15 -19.85 -8.40
N GLU A 273 -5.58 -20.30 -7.28
CA GLU A 273 -5.35 -21.72 -7.03
C GLU A 273 -6.66 -22.36 -6.52
N PRO A 274 -7.29 -23.25 -7.29
CA PRO A 274 -8.67 -23.67 -7.03
C PRO A 274 -8.86 -24.52 -5.78
N ALA A 275 -7.89 -25.35 -5.38
CA ALA A 275 -8.04 -26.25 -4.25
C ALA A 275 -8.01 -25.52 -2.89
N THR A 276 -7.31 -24.41 -2.82
CA THR A 276 -7.23 -23.57 -1.63
C THR A 276 -8.08 -22.30 -1.72
N GLY A 277 -8.46 -21.88 -2.93
CA GLY A 277 -9.17 -20.63 -3.17
C GLY A 277 -8.30 -19.38 -2.98
N ILE A 278 -6.99 -19.54 -2.96
CA ILE A 278 -6.05 -18.42 -2.77
C ILE A 278 -5.76 -17.75 -4.12
N VAL A 279 -6.01 -16.44 -4.21
CA VAL A 279 -5.55 -15.60 -5.30
C VAL A 279 -4.06 -15.31 -5.10
N ALA A 280 -3.25 -15.59 -6.13
CA ALA A 280 -1.82 -15.38 -6.07
C ALA A 280 -1.46 -13.89 -6.25
N GLN A 281 -0.72 -13.33 -5.31
CA GLN A 281 -0.22 -11.95 -5.41
C GLN A 281 0.89 -11.83 -6.48
N ASN A 282 1.08 -10.63 -7.04
CA ASN A 282 2.07 -10.38 -8.09
C ASN A 282 3.23 -9.46 -7.65
N ARG A 283 3.64 -9.50 -6.38
CA ARG A 283 4.70 -8.62 -5.84
C ARG A 283 6.04 -8.76 -6.57
N GLY A 284 6.31 -9.91 -7.19
CA GLY A 284 7.50 -10.14 -8.01
C GLY A 284 7.60 -9.19 -9.22
N ALA A 285 6.49 -8.61 -9.68
CA ALA A 285 6.49 -7.56 -10.69
C ALA A 285 7.26 -6.30 -10.27
N CYS A 286 7.48 -6.10 -8.96
CA CYS A 286 8.30 -5.00 -8.44
C CYS A 286 9.80 -5.17 -8.66
N PHE A 287 10.30 -6.36 -8.93
CA PHE A 287 11.70 -6.55 -9.33
C PHE A 287 12.00 -5.85 -10.66
N THR A 288 13.26 -5.57 -10.90
CA THR A 288 13.76 -5.15 -12.20
C THR A 288 14.67 -6.24 -12.81
N LEU A 289 14.85 -6.19 -14.13
CA LEU A 289 15.83 -7.00 -14.85
C LEU A 289 17.11 -6.21 -15.19
N ASP A 290 17.20 -4.94 -14.75
CA ASP A 290 18.39 -4.13 -14.90
C ASP A 290 19.49 -4.61 -13.95
N PRO A 291 20.64 -5.13 -14.48
CA PRO A 291 21.74 -5.61 -13.65
C PRO A 291 22.41 -4.52 -12.81
N ALA A 292 22.19 -3.24 -13.14
CA ALA A 292 22.69 -2.11 -12.37
C ALA A 292 21.83 -1.77 -11.15
N SER A 293 20.61 -2.28 -11.06
CA SER A 293 19.71 -1.98 -9.95
C SER A 293 19.97 -2.87 -8.72
N PRO A 294 19.91 -2.34 -7.50
CA PRO A 294 19.92 -3.16 -6.29
C PRO A 294 18.70 -4.08 -6.18
N ASN A 295 17.57 -3.70 -6.82
CA ASN A 295 16.32 -4.45 -6.85
C ASN A 295 16.25 -5.46 -8.02
N LEU A 296 17.40 -5.90 -8.53
CA LEU A 296 17.50 -6.93 -9.57
C LEU A 296 16.88 -8.25 -9.07
N LEU A 297 16.04 -8.87 -9.91
CA LEU A 297 15.50 -10.21 -9.66
C LEU A 297 16.65 -11.21 -9.43
N THR A 298 16.69 -11.76 -8.24
CA THR A 298 17.73 -12.71 -7.81
C THR A 298 17.12 -13.76 -6.89
N ALA A 299 17.60 -15.00 -6.95
CA ALA A 299 17.13 -16.06 -6.06
C ALA A 299 17.25 -15.65 -4.58
N GLY A 300 16.19 -15.90 -3.81
CA GLY A 300 16.10 -15.61 -2.37
C GLY A 300 15.94 -14.14 -2.02
N ALA A 301 15.93 -13.21 -2.99
CA ALA A 301 15.75 -11.80 -2.72
C ALA A 301 14.27 -11.43 -2.49
N ARG A 302 14.04 -10.43 -1.66
CA ARG A 302 12.75 -9.78 -1.46
C ARG A 302 12.59 -8.62 -2.44
N PRO A 303 11.46 -8.51 -3.17
CA PRO A 303 11.24 -7.36 -4.06
C PRO A 303 11.02 -6.07 -3.26
N ALA A 304 11.28 -4.93 -3.89
CA ALA A 304 10.83 -3.64 -3.38
C ALA A 304 9.32 -3.70 -3.07
N HIS A 305 8.92 -3.12 -1.94
CA HIS A 305 7.58 -3.26 -1.38
C HIS A 305 6.92 -1.90 -1.17
N THR A 306 5.64 -1.79 -1.50
CA THR A 306 4.91 -0.52 -1.41
C THR A 306 4.12 -0.34 -0.12
N LEU A 307 3.89 -1.39 0.67
CA LEU A 307 3.09 -1.32 1.89
C LEU A 307 3.82 -0.53 2.97
N MET A 308 3.17 0.51 3.48
CA MET A 308 3.79 1.49 4.36
C MET A 308 2.87 1.84 5.53
N PRO A 309 2.82 0.99 6.57
CA PRO A 309 2.14 1.33 7.82
C PRO A 309 2.83 2.51 8.51
N VAL A 310 2.03 3.37 9.17
CA VAL A 310 2.52 4.59 9.80
C VAL A 310 1.99 4.70 11.23
N ILE A 311 2.90 4.92 12.18
CA ILE A 311 2.57 5.27 13.57
C ILE A 311 3.14 6.66 13.87
N ILE A 312 2.37 7.47 14.55
CA ILE A 312 2.77 8.81 14.97
C ILE A 312 2.84 8.86 16.49
N GLN A 313 3.93 9.44 17.00
CA GLN A 313 4.14 9.68 18.42
C GLN A 313 4.37 11.16 18.69
N ARG A 314 4.01 11.62 19.88
CA ARG A 314 4.33 12.94 20.40
C ARG A 314 4.94 12.77 21.79
N GLY A 315 6.20 13.17 21.94
CA GLY A 315 6.92 12.99 23.20
C GLY A 315 7.03 11.52 23.67
N GLY A 316 7.17 10.59 22.71
CA GLY A 316 7.27 9.14 22.96
C GLY A 316 5.94 8.45 23.30
N ARG A 317 4.80 9.15 23.21
CA ARG A 317 3.48 8.57 23.43
C ARG A 317 2.73 8.45 22.10
N PHE A 318 1.85 7.45 22.00
CA PHE A 318 0.96 7.30 20.88
C PHE A 318 0.12 8.56 20.65
N GLU A 319 0.13 9.08 19.45
CA GLU A 319 -0.62 10.24 19.00
C GLU A 319 -1.63 9.90 17.90
N ALA A 320 -1.17 9.17 16.87
CA ALA A 320 -2.03 8.75 15.77
C ALA A 320 -1.50 7.50 15.07
N VAL A 321 -2.38 6.86 14.30
CA VAL A 321 -2.04 5.75 13.40
C VAL A 321 -2.69 5.99 12.05
N ALA A 322 -1.91 5.79 10.97
CA ALA A 322 -2.38 5.97 9.60
C ALA A 322 -2.03 4.75 8.73
N GLY A 323 -2.81 4.56 7.68
CA GLY A 323 -2.58 3.55 6.67
C GLY A 323 -3.30 3.93 5.38
N THR A 324 -2.71 3.55 4.24
CA THR A 324 -3.25 3.93 2.93
C THR A 324 -3.20 2.78 1.93
N MET A 325 -4.12 2.78 0.96
CA MET A 325 -4.00 2.14 -0.33
C MET A 325 -3.50 3.17 -1.35
N GLY A 326 -2.73 2.75 -2.34
CA GLY A 326 -2.27 3.62 -3.42
C GLY A 326 -0.93 3.20 -4.02
N GLY A 327 -0.49 1.96 -3.79
CA GLY A 327 0.74 1.43 -4.37
C GLY A 327 1.96 2.32 -4.10
N SER A 328 2.66 2.74 -5.14
CA SER A 328 3.83 3.62 -5.04
C SER A 328 3.50 5.04 -4.59
N ALA A 329 2.23 5.47 -4.62
CA ALA A 329 1.79 6.78 -4.17
C ALA A 329 1.47 6.84 -2.66
N GLN A 330 1.54 5.73 -1.92
CA GLN A 330 1.26 5.74 -0.48
C GLN A 330 2.05 6.80 0.30
N PRO A 331 3.34 7.09 0.02
CA PRO A 331 4.06 8.19 0.68
C PRO A 331 3.42 9.56 0.46
N GLN A 332 2.95 9.84 -0.77
CA GLN A 332 2.30 11.11 -1.10
C GLN A 332 0.97 11.25 -0.37
N ILE A 333 0.15 10.19 -0.38
CA ILE A 333 -1.16 10.16 0.29
C ILE A 333 -0.99 10.36 1.79
N ASN A 334 -0.06 9.63 2.41
CA ASN A 334 0.24 9.79 3.83
C ASN A 334 0.80 11.19 4.15
N ALA A 335 1.71 11.74 3.33
CA ALA A 335 2.25 13.09 3.53
C ALA A 335 1.12 14.13 3.57
N MET A 336 0.23 14.14 2.57
CA MET A 336 -0.91 15.07 2.54
C MET A 336 -1.86 14.86 3.73
N THR A 337 -2.14 13.61 4.09
CA THR A 337 -3.01 13.30 5.23
C THR A 337 -2.40 13.78 6.55
N LEU A 338 -1.10 13.55 6.76
CA LEU A 338 -0.41 14.01 7.97
C LEU A 338 -0.28 15.53 8.04
N ILE A 339 0.06 16.19 6.94
CA ILE A 339 0.10 17.64 6.85
C ILE A 339 -1.26 18.24 7.20
N ARG A 340 -2.34 17.76 6.62
CA ARG A 340 -3.70 18.22 6.95
C ARG A 340 -4.05 18.05 8.42
N ALA A 341 -3.71 16.89 8.99
CA ALA A 341 -4.02 16.59 10.37
C ALA A 341 -3.17 17.37 11.38
N PHE A 342 -1.88 17.60 11.10
CA PHE A 342 -0.91 18.10 12.08
C PHE A 342 -0.45 19.54 11.83
N ASP A 343 -0.34 19.99 10.57
CA ASP A 343 -0.02 21.40 10.26
C ASP A 343 -1.29 22.24 10.15
N LEU A 344 -2.35 21.72 9.49
CA LEU A 344 -3.58 22.48 9.24
C LEU A 344 -4.67 22.22 10.30
N GLY A 345 -4.44 21.29 11.24
CA GLY A 345 -5.35 21.01 12.34
C GLY A 345 -6.68 20.37 11.93
N ARG A 346 -6.75 19.74 10.76
CA ARG A 346 -7.95 19.03 10.30
C ARG A 346 -8.26 17.83 11.20
N SER A 347 -9.53 17.53 11.38
CA SER A 347 -9.95 16.26 11.96
C SER A 347 -9.52 15.09 11.06
N PRO A 348 -9.38 13.86 11.58
CA PRO A 348 -9.07 12.69 10.74
C PRO A 348 -10.03 12.52 9.56
N ALA A 349 -11.33 12.77 9.76
CA ALA A 349 -12.32 12.65 8.69
C ALA A 349 -12.12 13.71 7.59
N GLU A 350 -11.82 14.95 7.95
CA GLU A 350 -11.50 16.00 6.99
C GLU A 350 -10.19 15.71 6.28
N ALA A 351 -9.12 15.34 7.00
CA ALA A 351 -7.79 15.12 6.45
C ALA A 351 -7.78 14.03 5.37
N VAL A 352 -8.58 12.97 5.52
CA VAL A 352 -8.69 11.90 4.50
C VAL A 352 -9.66 12.25 3.38
N ALA A 353 -10.66 13.11 3.61
CA ALA A 353 -11.71 13.42 2.65
C ALA A 353 -11.39 14.61 1.73
N GLU A 354 -10.49 15.52 2.13
CA GLU A 354 -10.13 16.69 1.30
C GLU A 354 -9.56 16.26 -0.08
N PRO A 355 -9.78 17.10 -1.12
CA PRO A 355 -9.34 16.83 -2.49
C PRO A 355 -7.88 16.47 -2.59
N ARG A 356 -7.54 15.55 -3.49
CA ARG A 356 -6.20 14.98 -3.59
C ARG A 356 -5.66 15.08 -5.02
N TRP A 357 -4.36 15.25 -5.12
CA TRP A 357 -3.58 15.13 -6.34
C TRP A 357 -2.38 14.21 -6.10
N LEU A 358 -1.84 13.61 -7.15
CA LEU A 358 -0.66 12.76 -7.10
C LEU A 358 0.26 13.08 -8.28
N VAL A 359 1.57 12.98 -8.06
CA VAL A 359 2.60 13.13 -9.10
C VAL A 359 3.37 11.83 -9.31
N GLY A 360 3.99 11.65 -10.46
CA GLY A 360 4.85 10.49 -10.73
C GLY A 360 4.59 9.81 -12.07
N GLY A 361 3.79 10.41 -12.94
CA GLY A 361 3.67 10.04 -14.35
C GLY A 361 4.54 10.92 -15.26
N MET A 362 4.60 10.54 -16.53
CA MET A 362 5.12 11.38 -17.63
C MET A 362 4.07 11.46 -18.73
N SER A 363 4.11 12.51 -19.54
CA SER A 363 3.29 12.59 -20.74
C SER A 363 3.54 11.39 -21.65
N PRO A 364 2.61 11.04 -22.56
CA PRO A 364 2.80 9.94 -23.49
C PRO A 364 4.10 10.04 -24.30
N GLU A 365 4.56 11.26 -24.58
CA GLU A 365 5.82 11.56 -25.27
C GLU A 365 7.05 11.43 -24.35
N GLY A 366 6.86 11.28 -23.05
CA GLY A 366 7.96 11.14 -22.07
C GLY A 366 8.71 12.43 -21.78
N GLU A 367 8.17 13.60 -22.18
CA GLU A 367 8.87 14.88 -22.09
C GLU A 367 8.48 15.71 -20.87
N VAL A 368 7.25 15.53 -20.36
CA VAL A 368 6.68 16.38 -19.30
C VAL A 368 6.20 15.54 -18.12
N PRO A 369 6.55 15.92 -16.88
CA PRO A 369 6.01 15.23 -15.70
C PRO A 369 4.49 15.45 -15.59
N THR A 370 3.75 14.40 -15.19
CA THR A 370 2.32 14.47 -15.04
C THR A 370 1.89 14.46 -13.57
N ALA A 371 0.76 15.11 -13.33
CA ALA A 371 -0.02 14.99 -12.11
C ALA A 371 -1.45 14.57 -12.45
N ILE A 372 -2.06 13.77 -11.59
CA ILE A 372 -3.52 13.58 -11.59
C ILE A 372 -4.10 14.38 -10.43
N ALA A 373 -5.20 15.08 -10.66
CA ALA A 373 -5.88 15.88 -9.64
C ALA A 373 -7.39 15.64 -9.70
N GLU A 374 -8.01 15.52 -8.54
CA GLU A 374 -9.47 15.48 -8.46
C GLU A 374 -10.08 16.81 -8.90
N ALA A 375 -11.29 16.76 -9.45
CA ALA A 375 -11.95 17.91 -10.07
C ALA A 375 -12.24 19.05 -9.08
N ASP A 376 -12.29 18.74 -7.79
CA ASP A 376 -12.49 19.69 -6.69
C ASP A 376 -11.18 20.19 -6.04
N VAL A 377 -10.01 19.81 -6.57
CA VAL A 377 -8.73 20.43 -6.17
C VAL A 377 -8.76 21.92 -6.52
N PRO A 378 -8.46 22.83 -5.58
CA PRO A 378 -8.50 24.26 -5.82
C PRO A 378 -7.68 24.68 -7.05
N SER A 379 -8.22 25.58 -7.86
CA SER A 379 -7.57 26.07 -9.09
C SER A 379 -6.19 26.69 -8.84
N GLU A 380 -5.97 27.28 -7.66
CA GLU A 380 -4.67 27.80 -7.23
C GLU A 380 -3.62 26.69 -7.12
N ALA A 381 -3.98 25.55 -6.51
CA ALA A 381 -3.10 24.38 -6.41
C ALA A 381 -2.80 23.78 -7.80
N VAL A 382 -3.82 23.69 -8.67
CA VAL A 382 -3.63 23.23 -10.05
C VAL A 382 -2.69 24.18 -10.81
N ALA A 383 -2.87 25.51 -10.67
CA ALA A 383 -2.00 26.50 -11.27
C ALA A 383 -0.55 26.41 -10.73
N ALA A 384 -0.38 26.13 -9.44
CA ALA A 384 0.93 25.93 -8.83
C ALA A 384 1.64 24.69 -9.38
N LEU A 385 0.94 23.57 -9.61
CA LEU A 385 1.47 22.39 -10.29
C LEU A 385 1.91 22.73 -11.73
N GLN A 386 1.03 23.37 -12.49
CA GLN A 386 1.32 23.78 -13.86
C GLN A 386 2.49 24.76 -13.93
N GLY A 387 2.61 25.68 -12.97
CA GLY A 387 3.73 26.61 -12.82
C GLY A 387 5.08 25.93 -12.63
N ARG A 388 5.10 24.69 -12.14
CA ARG A 388 6.31 23.83 -12.01
C ARG A 388 6.50 22.90 -13.21
N GLY A 389 5.66 23.02 -14.24
CA GLY A 389 5.80 22.27 -15.49
C GLY A 389 5.05 20.93 -15.49
N TYR A 390 4.19 20.65 -14.52
CA TYR A 390 3.36 19.44 -14.56
C TYR A 390 2.22 19.58 -15.56
N GLN A 391 2.02 18.56 -16.39
CA GLN A 391 0.75 18.35 -17.06
C GLN A 391 -0.22 17.78 -16.07
N VAL A 392 -1.37 18.44 -15.84
CA VAL A 392 -2.37 18.02 -14.86
C VAL A 392 -3.56 17.39 -15.57
N ASP A 393 -3.77 16.11 -15.34
CA ASP A 393 -4.95 15.36 -15.79
C ASP A 393 -5.99 15.37 -14.67
N THR A 394 -7.23 15.72 -14.99
CA THR A 394 -8.32 15.78 -14.02
C THR A 394 -9.08 14.46 -13.97
N VAL A 395 -9.30 13.96 -12.76
CA VAL A 395 -10.16 12.81 -12.47
C VAL A 395 -11.42 13.27 -11.71
N SER A 396 -12.42 12.39 -11.60
CA SER A 396 -13.62 12.69 -10.83
C SER A 396 -13.31 13.01 -9.37
N GLU A 397 -14.16 13.77 -8.72
CA GLU A 397 -14.14 13.95 -7.27
C GLU A 397 -14.22 12.58 -6.59
N ARG A 398 -13.44 12.41 -5.53
CA ARG A 398 -13.38 11.16 -4.75
C ARG A 398 -13.03 9.94 -5.60
N SER A 399 -12.12 10.12 -6.53
CA SER A 399 -11.64 9.03 -7.39
C SER A 399 -10.76 8.04 -6.62
N GLY A 400 -11.04 6.74 -6.74
CA GLY A 400 -10.18 5.67 -6.21
C GLY A 400 -8.76 5.71 -6.79
N SER A 401 -8.56 6.31 -7.97
CA SER A 401 -7.25 6.43 -8.62
C SER A 401 -6.23 7.28 -7.85
N VAL A 402 -6.68 8.11 -6.90
CA VAL A 402 -5.80 8.88 -5.99
C VAL A 402 -5.63 8.20 -4.62
N GLY A 403 -6.02 6.95 -4.51
CA GLY A 403 -5.83 6.08 -3.35
C GLY A 403 -6.82 6.34 -2.20
N HIS A 404 -6.70 5.51 -1.18
CA HIS A 404 -7.55 5.56 0.02
C HIS A 404 -6.70 5.77 1.27
N ALA A 405 -7.19 6.50 2.26
CA ALA A 405 -6.49 6.77 3.51
C ALA A 405 -7.36 6.52 4.74
N HIS A 406 -6.74 6.06 5.80
CA HIS A 406 -7.37 5.93 7.11
C HIS A 406 -6.48 6.57 8.16
N LEU A 407 -7.10 7.27 9.11
CA LEU A 407 -6.39 7.93 10.20
C LEU A 407 -7.19 7.81 11.49
N ILE A 408 -6.52 7.40 12.57
CA ILE A 408 -7.02 7.54 13.94
C ILE A 408 -6.08 8.48 14.67
N ARG A 409 -6.62 9.48 15.35
CA ARG A 409 -5.86 10.43 16.19
C ARG A 409 -6.41 10.41 17.60
N ARG A 410 -5.51 10.45 18.57
CA ARG A 410 -5.85 10.61 19.97
C ARG A 410 -6.32 12.04 20.24
N VAL A 411 -7.40 12.18 21.01
CA VAL A 411 -7.92 13.45 21.52
C VAL A 411 -8.02 13.39 23.05
N SER A 412 -8.41 14.47 23.71
CA SER A 412 -8.48 14.54 25.18
C SER A 412 -9.31 13.43 25.80
N ASP A 413 -10.42 13.05 25.17
CA ASP A 413 -11.42 12.15 25.73
C ASP A 413 -11.62 10.87 24.91
N GLY A 414 -10.60 10.44 24.15
CA GLY A 414 -10.67 9.22 23.33
C GLY A 414 -9.97 9.35 22.00
N PHE A 415 -10.66 8.99 20.93
CA PHE A 415 -10.13 8.97 19.57
C PHE A 415 -11.09 9.60 18.57
N GLU A 416 -10.53 10.26 17.59
CA GLU A 416 -11.21 10.60 16.34
C GLU A 416 -10.70 9.67 15.23
N ALA A 417 -11.59 9.23 14.34
CA ALA A 417 -11.25 8.36 13.23
C ALA A 417 -11.82 8.87 11.91
N GLY A 418 -11.04 8.78 10.85
CA GLY A 418 -11.45 9.04 9.48
C GLY A 418 -11.21 7.83 8.60
N SER A 419 -12.23 7.43 7.84
CA SER A 419 -12.14 6.49 6.73
C SER A 419 -12.37 7.24 5.43
N ASP A 420 -11.55 7.00 4.43
CA ASP A 420 -11.58 7.71 3.16
C ASP A 420 -12.92 7.48 2.44
N PRO A 421 -13.62 8.54 2.01
CA PRO A 421 -14.87 8.40 1.27
C PRO A 421 -14.70 7.83 -0.15
N ARG A 422 -13.45 7.65 -0.62
CA ARG A 422 -13.12 7.00 -1.90
C ARG A 422 -13.13 5.48 -1.81
N ALA A 423 -13.23 4.94 -0.60
CA ALA A 423 -13.24 3.50 -0.31
C ALA A 423 -14.60 3.04 0.22
N ASP A 424 -14.89 1.75 0.07
CA ASP A 424 -16.06 1.09 0.68
C ASP A 424 -15.86 0.76 2.19
N GLY A 425 -14.85 1.34 2.80
CA GLY A 425 -14.50 1.18 4.19
C GLY A 425 -15.34 2.01 5.15
N GLY A 426 -15.01 1.95 6.45
CA GLY A 426 -15.71 2.73 7.46
C GLY A 426 -14.95 2.81 8.79
N ALA A 427 -15.17 3.89 9.53
CA ALA A 427 -14.70 4.05 10.90
C ALA A 427 -15.76 3.52 11.89
N ARG A 428 -15.32 2.82 12.93
CA ARG A 428 -16.16 2.26 13.98
C ARG A 428 -15.49 2.44 15.35
N ALA A 429 -16.26 2.71 16.37
CA ALA A 429 -15.87 2.66 17.77
C ALA A 429 -16.66 1.58 18.49
N SER A 430 -16.06 0.93 19.51
CA SER A 430 -16.68 -0.08 20.36
C SER A 430 -16.54 0.30 21.84
#